data_b4e83b29bc4de674355e10faf14d5379
#
_entry.id   b4e83b29bc4de674355e10faf14d5379
#
_cell.length_a   1.000
_cell.length_b   1.000
_cell.length_c   1.000
_cell.angle_alpha   90.00
_cell.angle_beta   90.00
_cell.angle_gamma   90.00
#
_symmetry.space_group_name_H-M   'P 1'
#
loop_
_entity.id
_entity.type
_entity.pdbx_description
1 polymer ?
#
loop_
_entity_poly.entity_id
_entity_poly.type
_entity_poly.pdbx_seq_one_letter_code
_entity_poly.pdbx_strand_id
1 'polypeptide(L)'
;MKFLFSMAGCCLVLAPMVSAQVSVDLALDQDQFLPGESLVVGVRITNFSGQTLHLGKDSDWLHITLEGRDDYVVPTTADLPVQGEFDVESSKIVTRRVDVAPCFALTRPGRYTVSATVKLKDWNKELVSKQKSFDIIAGTTLWEQDVGVSAPAASHRPPEVRKYALQQAIHLKRMKLYVRVTDQAGSRVFRVFPIGPLISFSSPEHQIDKSSNLHVLYQTGAKSFNYSVINPDGKLLVRQTYEYTDTRPILRVDKEGRIYVGGGGRRVSSDDLPVPLDTSNNDASSPKP
;
A
#
# COMPACT_ATOMS: atom_id res chain seq x y z
N MET A 1 -42.56 -76.86 -8.01
CA MET A 1 -41.13 -76.48 -7.90
C MET A 1 -41.04 -74.99 -8.16
N LYS A 2 -40.94 -74.17 -7.07
CA LYS A 2 -40.83 -72.68 -7.15
C LYS A 2 -39.41 -72.35 -6.81
N PHE A 3 -38.71 -71.74 -7.74
CA PHE A 3 -37.37 -71.15 -7.51
C PHE A 3 -37.53 -69.72 -7.06
N LEU A 4 -37.09 -69.42 -5.83
CA LEU A 4 -36.89 -68.05 -5.34
C LEU A 4 -35.48 -67.57 -5.75
N PHE A 5 -35.40 -66.54 -6.58
CA PHE A 5 -34.17 -65.82 -6.87
C PHE A 5 -34.04 -64.66 -5.85
N SER A 6 -33.07 -64.78 -4.94
CA SER A 6 -32.70 -63.70 -3.99
C SER A 6 -31.71 -62.79 -4.68
N MET A 7 -32.14 -61.54 -4.92
CA MET A 7 -31.31 -60.49 -5.53
C MET A 7 -30.67 -59.67 -4.36
N ALA A 8 -29.39 -59.97 -4.07
CA ALA A 8 -28.61 -59.21 -3.12
C ALA A 8 -28.17 -57.87 -3.77
N GLY A 9 -28.83 -56.79 -3.38
CA GLY A 9 -28.45 -55.42 -3.77
C GLY A 9 -27.19 -54.95 -3.05
N CYS A 10 -26.09 -54.87 -3.77
CA CYS A 10 -24.85 -54.25 -3.28
C CYS A 10 -25.00 -52.72 -3.29
N CYS A 11 -25.31 -52.09 -2.13
CA CYS A 11 -25.24 -50.65 -1.97
C CYS A 11 -23.79 -50.18 -1.98
N LEU A 12 -23.31 -49.71 -3.13
CA LEU A 12 -22.05 -48.97 -3.24
C LEU A 12 -22.25 -47.60 -2.55
N VAL A 13 -21.75 -47.47 -1.32
CA VAL A 13 -21.66 -46.16 -0.64
C VAL A 13 -20.52 -45.39 -1.30
N LEU A 14 -20.86 -44.50 -2.24
CA LEU A 14 -19.95 -43.48 -2.72
C LEU A 14 -19.70 -42.49 -1.60
N ALA A 15 -18.59 -42.69 -0.87
CA ALA A 15 -18.11 -41.66 0.06
C ALA A 15 -17.76 -40.41 -0.77
N PRO A 16 -18.32 -39.22 -0.45
CA PRO A 16 -17.88 -38.01 -1.10
C PRO A 16 -16.40 -37.80 -0.76
N MET A 17 -15.55 -37.78 -1.78
CA MET A 17 -14.18 -37.32 -1.61
C MET A 17 -14.25 -35.85 -1.23
N VAL A 18 -14.21 -35.55 0.07
CA VAL A 18 -14.00 -34.20 0.59
C VAL A 18 -12.58 -33.80 0.21
N SER A 19 -12.46 -33.22 -0.96
CA SER A 19 -11.24 -32.68 -1.48
C SER A 19 -11.06 -31.26 -0.91
N ALA A 20 -9.84 -30.98 -0.52
CA ALA A 20 -9.30 -29.71 -0.06
C ALA A 20 -9.68 -29.26 1.36
N GLN A 21 -9.09 -29.91 2.29
CA GLN A 21 -9.11 -29.52 3.70
C GLN A 21 -8.33 -28.21 3.98
N VAL A 22 -7.47 -27.78 3.03
CA VAL A 22 -6.73 -26.51 3.10
C VAL A 22 -6.80 -25.81 1.74
N SER A 23 -7.10 -24.52 1.73
CA SER A 23 -7.09 -23.68 0.53
C SER A 23 -6.29 -22.40 0.74
N VAL A 24 -5.75 -21.88 -0.38
CA VAL A 24 -5.02 -20.62 -0.44
C VAL A 24 -5.70 -19.69 -1.44
N ASP A 25 -6.08 -18.51 -0.99
CA ASP A 25 -6.68 -17.45 -1.80
C ASP A 25 -5.87 -16.16 -1.69
N LEU A 26 -5.96 -15.29 -2.70
CA LEU A 26 -5.31 -13.99 -2.71
C LEU A 26 -6.32 -12.85 -2.59
N ALA A 27 -5.94 -11.81 -1.87
CA ALA A 27 -6.64 -10.55 -1.80
C ALA A 27 -5.67 -9.40 -2.14
N LEU A 28 -6.15 -8.45 -2.94
CA LEU A 28 -5.48 -7.19 -3.22
C LEU A 28 -6.37 -6.06 -2.71
N ASP A 29 -5.78 -5.03 -2.11
CA ASP A 29 -6.52 -3.88 -1.58
C ASP A 29 -7.02 -2.95 -2.72
N GLN A 30 -6.36 -3.00 -3.89
CA GLN A 30 -6.74 -2.27 -5.11
C GLN A 30 -6.29 -3.04 -6.36
N ASP A 31 -6.83 -2.67 -7.52
CA ASP A 31 -6.57 -3.35 -8.80
C ASP A 31 -5.60 -2.56 -9.71
N GLN A 32 -5.23 -1.33 -9.34
CA GLN A 32 -4.35 -0.47 -10.13
C GLN A 32 -3.31 0.21 -9.24
N PHE A 33 -2.05 0.23 -9.71
CA PHE A 33 -0.90 0.77 -8.97
C PHE A 33 0.00 1.58 -9.90
N LEU A 34 0.71 2.56 -9.38
CA LEU A 34 1.83 3.18 -10.07
C LEU A 34 3.12 2.36 -9.88
N PRO A 35 4.10 2.47 -10.80
CA PRO A 35 5.41 1.88 -10.59
C PRO A 35 6.03 2.33 -9.26
N GLY A 36 6.41 1.37 -8.41
CA GLY A 36 6.97 1.63 -7.08
C GLY A 36 5.94 1.95 -5.98
N GLU A 37 4.64 1.95 -6.27
CA GLU A 37 3.61 1.96 -5.25
C GLU A 37 3.57 0.62 -4.51
N SER A 38 3.30 0.66 -3.19
CA SER A 38 3.19 -0.55 -2.36
C SER A 38 2.10 -1.48 -2.91
N LEU A 39 2.47 -2.73 -3.22
CA LEU A 39 1.59 -3.78 -3.71
C LEU A 39 1.44 -4.84 -2.62
N VAL A 40 0.49 -4.62 -1.73
CA VAL A 40 0.23 -5.54 -0.62
C VAL A 40 -0.65 -6.69 -1.09
N VAL A 41 -0.09 -7.89 -1.10
CA VAL A 41 -0.79 -9.14 -1.37
C VAL A 41 -1.20 -9.79 -0.04
N GLY A 42 -2.48 -9.95 0.17
CA GLY A 42 -3.03 -10.73 1.28
C GLY A 42 -3.13 -12.21 0.90
N VAL A 43 -2.28 -13.05 1.48
CA VAL A 43 -2.34 -14.51 1.32
C VAL A 43 -3.24 -15.07 2.40
N ARG A 44 -4.42 -15.53 2.00
CA ARG A 44 -5.45 -16.06 2.89
C ARG A 44 -5.40 -17.58 2.87
N ILE A 45 -5.08 -18.17 4.03
CA ILE A 45 -5.00 -19.62 4.23
C ILE A 45 -6.21 -20.04 5.04
N THR A 46 -7.02 -20.95 4.48
CA THR A 46 -8.18 -21.54 5.15
C THR A 46 -7.87 -22.98 5.47
N ASN A 47 -7.99 -23.37 6.74
CA ASN A 47 -7.67 -24.72 7.20
C ASN A 47 -8.94 -25.43 7.74
N PHE A 48 -9.38 -26.47 7.04
CA PHE A 48 -10.44 -27.38 7.46
C PHE A 48 -9.95 -28.84 7.62
N SER A 49 -8.64 -29.03 7.86
CA SER A 49 -8.02 -30.36 7.84
C SER A 49 -8.24 -31.20 9.12
N GLY A 50 -8.73 -30.59 10.18
CA GLY A 50 -8.79 -31.25 11.50
C GLY A 50 -7.48 -31.16 12.30
N GLN A 51 -6.39 -30.63 11.69
CA GLN A 51 -5.06 -30.50 12.31
C GLN A 51 -4.60 -29.06 12.25
N THR A 52 -3.72 -28.66 13.16
CA THR A 52 -3.06 -27.35 13.12
C THR A 52 -1.94 -27.36 12.07
N LEU A 53 -1.86 -26.30 11.28
CA LEU A 53 -0.76 -26.08 10.33
C LEU A 53 0.29 -25.16 10.96
N HIS A 54 1.55 -25.56 10.93
CA HIS A 54 2.69 -24.77 11.38
C HIS A 54 3.42 -24.18 10.17
N LEU A 55 3.43 -22.85 10.04
CA LEU A 55 3.97 -22.14 8.89
C LEU A 55 4.94 -21.02 9.33
N GLY A 56 5.78 -20.55 8.39
CA GLY A 56 6.65 -19.39 8.61
C GLY A 56 7.96 -19.67 9.34
N LYS A 57 8.25 -20.94 9.71
CA LYS A 57 9.54 -21.33 10.29
C LYS A 57 10.68 -21.10 9.31
N ASP A 58 10.47 -21.48 8.06
CA ASP A 58 11.41 -21.31 6.98
C ASP A 58 10.94 -20.21 6.03
N SER A 59 11.85 -19.49 5.39
CA SER A 59 11.53 -18.42 4.46
C SER A 59 10.89 -18.91 3.15
N ASP A 60 10.99 -20.19 2.81
CA ASP A 60 10.49 -20.81 1.59
C ASP A 60 9.05 -21.37 1.71
N TRP A 61 8.34 -21.13 2.83
CA TRP A 61 6.96 -21.57 3.02
C TRP A 61 5.98 -20.88 2.05
N LEU A 62 6.32 -19.67 1.58
CA LEU A 62 5.53 -18.88 0.65
C LEU A 62 6.38 -18.45 -0.53
N HIS A 63 5.91 -18.77 -1.72
CA HIS A 63 6.46 -18.25 -2.97
C HIS A 63 5.39 -17.46 -3.71
N ILE A 64 5.72 -16.26 -4.17
CA ILE A 64 4.86 -15.40 -4.99
C ILE A 64 5.42 -15.39 -6.42
N THR A 65 4.53 -15.57 -7.38
CA THR A 65 4.85 -15.46 -8.80
C THR A 65 4.05 -14.30 -9.39
N LEU A 66 4.74 -13.41 -10.09
CA LEU A 66 4.14 -12.33 -10.88
C LEU A 66 4.38 -12.61 -12.37
N GLU A 67 3.31 -12.53 -13.14
CA GLU A 67 3.36 -12.72 -14.59
C GLU A 67 2.81 -11.47 -15.28
N GLY A 68 3.51 -11.01 -16.29
CA GLY A 68 3.08 -9.91 -17.15
C GLY A 68 2.39 -10.44 -18.40
N ARG A 69 2.32 -9.58 -19.44
CA ARG A 69 1.77 -9.97 -20.73
C ARG A 69 2.61 -11.09 -21.36
N ASP A 70 1.96 -11.97 -22.12
CA ASP A 70 2.58 -13.09 -22.85
C ASP A 70 3.32 -14.07 -21.92
N ASP A 71 2.75 -14.33 -20.74
CA ASP A 71 3.27 -15.25 -19.71
C ASP A 71 4.71 -14.94 -19.26
N TYR A 72 5.14 -13.67 -19.45
CA TYR A 72 6.44 -13.22 -18.98
C TYR A 72 6.49 -13.20 -17.46
N VAL A 73 7.28 -14.07 -16.85
CA VAL A 73 7.51 -14.11 -15.41
C VAL A 73 8.37 -12.91 -15.02
N VAL A 74 7.85 -12.06 -14.11
CA VAL A 74 8.57 -10.88 -13.61
C VAL A 74 9.73 -11.33 -12.72
N PRO A 75 10.97 -10.90 -12.99
CA PRO A 75 12.11 -11.30 -12.18
C PRO A 75 11.99 -10.81 -10.73
N THR A 76 12.34 -11.68 -9.78
CA THR A 76 12.51 -11.33 -8.37
C THR A 76 13.82 -10.58 -8.20
N THR A 77 13.78 -9.44 -7.52
CA THR A 77 14.94 -8.57 -7.25
C THR A 77 15.43 -8.67 -5.80
N ALA A 78 14.58 -9.14 -4.90
CA ALA A 78 14.90 -9.34 -3.49
C ALA A 78 14.00 -10.43 -2.88
N ASP A 79 14.41 -11.00 -1.76
CA ASP A 79 13.63 -11.99 -1.02
C ASP A 79 12.36 -11.37 -0.42
N LEU A 80 11.30 -12.18 -0.38
CA LEU A 80 10.04 -11.76 0.26
C LEU A 80 10.20 -11.69 1.79
N PRO A 81 9.69 -10.65 2.44
CA PRO A 81 9.76 -10.51 3.90
C PRO A 81 8.67 -11.36 4.59
N VAL A 82 8.80 -12.70 4.50
CA VAL A 82 7.77 -13.66 4.94
C VAL A 82 8.15 -14.44 6.20
N GLN A 83 9.17 -14.00 6.93
CA GLN A 83 9.64 -14.65 8.14
C GLN A 83 8.67 -14.45 9.31
N GLY A 84 8.68 -15.42 10.22
CA GLY A 84 7.90 -15.43 11.46
C GLY A 84 6.91 -16.58 11.51
N GLU A 85 7.12 -17.48 12.48
CA GLU A 85 6.27 -18.64 12.73
C GLU A 85 4.85 -18.22 13.10
N PHE A 86 3.88 -18.98 12.62
CA PHE A 86 2.47 -18.84 12.98
C PHE A 86 1.72 -20.13 12.75
N ASP A 87 0.65 -20.28 13.51
CA ASP A 87 -0.23 -21.43 13.43
C ASP A 87 -1.55 -21.07 12.75
N VAL A 88 -2.07 -22.03 11.98
CA VAL A 88 -3.42 -21.98 11.45
C VAL A 88 -4.18 -23.19 12.02
N GLU A 89 -4.91 -22.98 13.10
CA GLU A 89 -5.73 -24.02 13.73
C GLU A 89 -6.80 -24.53 12.76
N SER A 90 -7.29 -25.74 13.02
CA SER A 90 -8.42 -26.28 12.25
C SER A 90 -9.65 -25.38 12.36
N SER A 91 -10.40 -25.23 11.27
CA SER A 91 -11.57 -24.36 11.12
C SER A 91 -11.27 -22.87 11.27
N LYS A 92 -9.99 -22.47 11.10
CA LYS A 92 -9.57 -21.07 11.15
C LYS A 92 -9.09 -20.58 9.78
N ILE A 93 -9.09 -19.25 9.65
CA ILE A 93 -8.61 -18.53 8.49
C ILE A 93 -7.56 -17.52 8.99
N VAL A 94 -6.39 -17.56 8.38
CA VAL A 94 -5.32 -16.58 8.63
C VAL A 94 -4.99 -15.86 7.35
N THR A 95 -4.77 -14.55 7.42
CA THR A 95 -4.31 -13.73 6.27
C THR A 95 -2.96 -13.13 6.60
N ARG A 96 -1.95 -13.48 5.80
CA ARG A 96 -0.62 -12.84 5.85
C ARG A 96 -0.55 -11.79 4.74
N ARG A 97 -0.18 -10.57 5.11
CA ARG A 97 -0.03 -9.45 4.18
C ARG A 97 1.44 -9.22 3.88
N VAL A 98 1.80 -9.21 2.61
CA VAL A 98 3.18 -9.06 2.13
C VAL A 98 3.20 -7.96 1.08
N ASP A 99 4.04 -6.94 1.25
CA ASP A 99 4.30 -5.96 0.19
C ASP A 99 5.32 -6.57 -0.78
N VAL A 100 4.86 -6.88 -1.98
CA VAL A 100 5.68 -7.52 -3.00
C VAL A 100 6.37 -6.52 -3.94
N ALA A 101 5.95 -5.25 -3.94
CA ALA A 101 6.52 -4.26 -4.85
C ALA A 101 8.05 -4.11 -4.75
N PRO A 102 8.68 -4.13 -3.55
CA PRO A 102 10.14 -4.04 -3.43
C PRO A 102 10.89 -5.26 -3.94
N CYS A 103 10.18 -6.41 -4.08
CA CYS A 103 10.81 -7.70 -4.41
C CYS A 103 10.74 -8.04 -5.90
N PHE A 104 10.06 -7.23 -6.73
CA PHE A 104 9.86 -7.51 -8.15
C PHE A 104 10.10 -6.27 -9.03
N ALA A 105 10.60 -6.49 -10.24
CA ALA A 105 10.89 -5.43 -11.22
C ALA A 105 9.60 -4.93 -11.93
N LEU A 106 8.64 -4.37 -11.18
CA LEU A 106 7.36 -3.84 -11.68
C LEU A 106 7.49 -2.39 -12.19
N THR A 107 8.29 -2.17 -13.22
CA THR A 107 8.57 -0.82 -13.75
C THR A 107 7.74 -0.44 -14.98
N ARG A 108 7.19 -1.43 -15.70
CA ARG A 108 6.49 -1.22 -16.97
C ARG A 108 4.97 -1.17 -16.74
N PRO A 109 4.27 -0.17 -17.29
CA PRO A 109 2.81 -0.18 -17.31
C PRO A 109 2.26 -1.37 -18.10
N GLY A 110 1.20 -1.99 -17.59
CA GLY A 110 0.55 -3.15 -18.20
C GLY A 110 -0.27 -3.94 -17.21
N ARG A 111 -0.91 -4.99 -17.72
CA ARG A 111 -1.64 -5.96 -16.91
C ARG A 111 -0.71 -7.04 -16.42
N TYR A 112 -0.85 -7.38 -15.14
CA TYR A 112 -0.13 -8.42 -14.46
C TYR A 112 -1.08 -9.36 -13.73
N THR A 113 -0.59 -10.57 -13.44
CA THR A 113 -1.26 -11.53 -12.56
C THR A 113 -0.31 -11.92 -11.43
N VAL A 114 -0.88 -12.18 -10.27
CA VAL A 114 -0.17 -12.69 -9.11
C VAL A 114 -0.76 -14.04 -8.70
N SER A 115 0.11 -14.99 -8.38
CA SER A 115 -0.23 -16.25 -7.74
C SER A 115 0.69 -16.51 -6.54
N ALA A 116 0.21 -17.30 -5.59
CA ALA A 116 0.96 -17.71 -4.43
C ALA A 116 1.00 -19.23 -4.32
N THR A 117 2.17 -19.76 -4.02
CA THR A 117 2.39 -21.17 -3.67
C THR A 117 2.76 -21.26 -2.20
N VAL A 118 1.96 -21.96 -1.41
CA VAL A 118 2.21 -22.24 0.01
C VAL A 118 2.68 -23.68 0.17
N LYS A 119 3.86 -23.87 0.76
CA LYS A 119 4.44 -25.19 1.06
C LYS A 119 4.04 -25.63 2.46
N LEU A 120 3.35 -26.75 2.54
CA LEU A 120 3.00 -27.45 3.78
C LEU A 120 4.04 -28.55 4.00
N LYS A 121 5.15 -28.24 4.68
CA LYS A 121 6.28 -29.17 4.85
C LYS A 121 5.89 -30.43 5.58
N ASP A 122 5.07 -30.31 6.63
CA ASP A 122 4.61 -31.45 7.43
C ASP A 122 3.82 -32.48 6.59
N TRP A 123 3.22 -32.03 5.48
CA TRP A 123 2.44 -32.89 4.59
C TRP A 123 3.12 -33.14 3.24
N ASN A 124 4.32 -32.59 3.05
CA ASN A 124 5.03 -32.63 1.75
C ASN A 124 4.12 -32.22 0.58
N LYS A 125 3.35 -31.14 0.77
CA LYS A 125 2.32 -30.66 -0.17
C LYS A 125 2.52 -29.19 -0.49
N GLU A 126 2.29 -28.83 -1.75
CA GLU A 126 2.24 -27.44 -2.21
C GLU A 126 0.80 -27.09 -2.62
N LEU A 127 0.35 -25.91 -2.20
CA LEU A 127 -0.96 -25.36 -2.52
C LEU A 127 -0.78 -24.09 -3.33
N VAL A 128 -1.35 -24.06 -4.54
CA VAL A 128 -1.29 -22.91 -5.42
C VAL A 128 -2.63 -22.18 -5.39
N SER A 129 -2.58 -20.85 -5.20
CA SER A 129 -3.78 -20.01 -5.25
C SER A 129 -4.30 -19.84 -6.67
N LYS A 130 -5.55 -19.39 -6.78
CA LYS A 130 -6.02 -18.80 -8.04
C LYS A 130 -5.27 -17.51 -8.31
N GLN A 131 -5.03 -17.23 -9.60
CA GLN A 131 -4.41 -15.98 -10.03
C GLN A 131 -5.34 -14.79 -9.76
N LYS A 132 -4.74 -13.66 -9.36
CA LYS A 132 -5.38 -12.35 -9.25
C LYS A 132 -4.73 -11.40 -10.24
N SER A 133 -5.55 -10.65 -10.99
CA SER A 133 -5.06 -9.65 -11.94
C SER A 133 -5.01 -8.27 -11.30
N PHE A 134 -4.02 -7.46 -11.71
CA PHE A 134 -3.89 -6.05 -11.40
C PHE A 134 -3.21 -5.31 -12.56
N ASP A 135 -3.32 -3.99 -12.58
CA ASP A 135 -2.70 -3.17 -13.61
C ASP A 135 -1.63 -2.25 -12.99
N ILE A 136 -0.45 -2.19 -13.61
CA ILE A 136 0.49 -1.09 -13.39
C ILE A 136 0.13 0.01 -14.38
N ILE A 137 -0.30 1.17 -13.89
CA ILE A 137 -0.75 2.30 -14.70
C ILE A 137 0.36 3.35 -14.85
N ALA A 138 0.37 4.07 -15.97
CA ALA A 138 1.30 5.17 -16.17
C ALA A 138 0.84 6.42 -15.38
N GLY A 139 1.79 7.06 -14.69
CA GLY A 139 1.61 8.38 -14.09
C GLY A 139 2.23 9.47 -14.97
N THR A 140 1.64 10.66 -14.99
CA THR A 140 2.23 11.85 -15.62
C THR A 140 2.80 12.73 -14.53
N THR A 141 4.10 13.07 -14.63
CA THR A 141 4.76 13.97 -13.68
C THR A 141 4.29 15.41 -13.94
N LEU A 142 3.79 16.06 -12.91
CA LEU A 142 3.38 17.47 -12.91
C LEU A 142 4.52 18.39 -12.45
N TRP A 143 5.33 17.90 -11.52
CA TRP A 143 6.44 18.61 -10.92
C TRP A 143 7.41 17.65 -10.25
N GLU A 144 8.69 18.00 -10.22
CA GLU A 144 9.71 17.30 -9.45
C GLU A 144 10.81 18.27 -8.98
N GLN A 145 11.43 17.95 -7.83
CA GLN A 145 12.52 18.72 -7.26
C GLN A 145 13.42 17.86 -6.39
N ASP A 146 14.73 18.10 -6.51
CA ASP A 146 15.74 17.55 -5.62
C ASP A 146 15.84 18.39 -4.36
N VAL A 147 15.95 17.75 -3.20
CA VAL A 147 15.97 18.38 -1.87
C VAL A 147 17.05 17.73 -1.02
N GLY A 148 17.94 18.54 -0.45
CA GLY A 148 18.92 18.07 0.51
C GLY A 148 18.24 17.71 1.83
N VAL A 149 18.53 16.55 2.38
CA VAL A 149 18.06 16.12 3.70
C VAL A 149 19.24 16.13 4.66
N SER A 150 19.13 16.95 5.68
CA SER A 150 20.14 17.00 6.73
C SER A 150 20.20 15.67 7.47
N ALA A 151 21.37 15.08 7.56
CA ALA A 151 21.58 13.93 8.43
C ALA A 151 21.36 14.35 9.90
N PRO A 152 20.80 13.49 10.77
CA PRO A 152 20.75 13.78 12.19
C PRO A 152 22.15 14.14 12.72
N ALA A 153 22.25 15.17 13.57
CA ALA A 153 23.53 15.71 14.05
C ALA A 153 24.49 14.68 14.68
N ALA A 154 23.96 13.52 15.10
CA ALA A 154 24.73 12.40 15.65
C ALA A 154 25.19 11.38 14.59
N SER A 155 24.78 11.52 13.32
CA SER A 155 25.15 10.57 12.27
C SER A 155 26.30 11.15 11.43
N HIS A 156 27.38 10.41 11.29
CA HIS A 156 28.52 10.71 10.40
C HIS A 156 28.17 10.42 8.92
N ARG A 157 26.87 10.35 8.56
CA ARG A 157 26.44 10.10 7.20
C ARG A 157 26.49 11.38 6.39
N PRO A 158 26.91 11.33 5.12
CA PRO A 158 26.83 12.48 4.23
C PRO A 158 25.36 12.92 4.07
N PRO A 159 25.11 14.21 3.78
CA PRO A 159 23.78 14.69 3.45
C PRO A 159 23.20 13.86 2.30
N GLU A 160 21.99 13.38 2.47
CA GLU A 160 21.29 12.63 1.43
C GLU A 160 20.44 13.59 0.59
N VAL A 161 20.33 13.31 -0.70
CA VAL A 161 19.42 14.03 -1.58
C VAL A 161 18.20 13.16 -1.84
N ARG A 162 17.02 13.75 -1.65
CA ARG A 162 15.74 13.16 -2.02
C ARG A 162 15.18 13.89 -3.21
N LYS A 163 14.52 13.15 -4.10
CA LYS A 163 13.72 13.72 -5.18
C LYS A 163 12.26 13.54 -4.83
N TYR A 164 11.54 14.64 -4.73
CA TYR A 164 10.08 14.64 -4.69
C TYR A 164 9.53 14.78 -6.10
N ALA A 165 8.47 14.07 -6.40
CA ALA A 165 7.66 14.29 -7.60
C ALA A 165 6.17 14.25 -7.26
N LEU A 166 5.42 15.17 -7.86
CA LEU A 166 3.97 15.13 -7.93
C LEU A 166 3.57 14.51 -9.27
N GLN A 167 2.78 13.47 -9.22
CA GLN A 167 2.30 12.75 -10.40
C GLN A 167 0.79 12.68 -10.41
N GLN A 168 0.17 12.75 -11.58
CA GLN A 168 -1.24 12.46 -11.75
C GLN A 168 -1.43 11.15 -12.51
N ALA A 169 -2.46 10.41 -12.14
CA ALA A 169 -2.85 9.20 -12.87
C ALA A 169 -4.37 9.01 -12.82
N ILE A 170 -4.91 8.37 -13.86
CA ILE A 170 -6.31 7.97 -13.89
C ILE A 170 -6.42 6.61 -13.20
N HIS A 171 -7.01 6.60 -12.02
CA HIS A 171 -7.29 5.41 -11.24
C HIS A 171 -8.80 5.18 -11.21
N LEU A 172 -9.29 4.06 -11.75
CA LEU A 172 -10.73 3.72 -11.85
C LEU A 172 -11.58 4.91 -12.35
N LYS A 173 -11.19 5.49 -13.49
CA LYS A 173 -11.87 6.63 -14.16
C LYS A 173 -11.82 7.96 -13.36
N ARG A 174 -11.08 8.04 -12.28
CA ARG A 174 -10.88 9.28 -11.50
C ARG A 174 -9.44 9.70 -11.51
N MET A 175 -9.18 10.98 -11.75
CA MET A 175 -7.84 11.54 -11.59
C MET A 175 -7.45 11.56 -10.12
N LYS A 176 -6.28 11.04 -9.78
CA LYS A 176 -5.67 11.10 -8.45
C LYS A 176 -4.32 11.78 -8.53
N LEU A 177 -3.98 12.51 -7.47
CA LEU A 177 -2.65 13.07 -7.24
C LEU A 177 -1.84 12.11 -6.38
N TYR A 178 -0.62 11.83 -6.84
CA TYR A 178 0.35 10.96 -6.16
C TYR A 178 1.59 11.76 -5.78
N VAL A 179 2.19 11.37 -4.67
CA VAL A 179 3.54 11.78 -4.29
C VAL A 179 4.48 10.59 -4.50
N ARG A 180 5.62 10.87 -5.13
CA ARG A 180 6.72 9.94 -5.30
C ARG A 180 7.95 10.53 -4.62
N VAL A 181 8.60 9.74 -3.77
CA VAL A 181 9.86 10.09 -3.11
C VAL A 181 10.91 9.07 -3.48
N THR A 182 12.02 9.53 -4.06
CA THR A 182 13.13 8.67 -4.49
C THR A 182 14.47 9.26 -4.04
N ASP A 183 15.56 8.53 -4.26
CA ASP A 183 16.89 9.11 -4.30
C ASP A 183 17.05 10.04 -5.54
N GLN A 184 18.12 10.78 -5.62
CA GLN A 184 18.39 11.70 -6.73
C GLN A 184 18.39 11.01 -8.09
N ALA A 185 18.96 9.82 -8.17
CA ALA A 185 19.04 9.04 -9.41
C ALA A 185 17.71 8.36 -9.79
N GLY A 186 16.72 8.32 -8.88
CA GLY A 186 15.47 7.59 -9.08
C GLY A 186 15.60 6.07 -8.98
N SER A 187 16.77 5.57 -8.57
CA SER A 187 17.07 4.14 -8.47
C SER A 187 16.45 3.50 -7.24
N ARG A 188 16.39 4.23 -6.13
CA ARG A 188 15.72 3.81 -4.90
C ARG A 188 14.42 4.58 -4.72
N VAL A 189 13.32 3.85 -4.69
CA VAL A 189 12.00 4.40 -4.37
C VAL A 189 11.77 4.26 -2.87
N PHE A 190 11.60 5.38 -2.16
CA PHE A 190 11.25 5.37 -0.74
C PHE A 190 9.75 5.18 -0.56
N ARG A 191 8.97 5.91 -1.35
CA ARG A 191 7.52 5.81 -1.32
C ARG A 191 6.85 6.34 -2.58
N VAL A 192 5.78 5.68 -3.00
CA VAL A 192 4.79 6.19 -3.98
C VAL A 192 3.41 5.92 -3.40
N PHE A 193 2.56 6.94 -3.34
CA PHE A 193 1.20 6.78 -2.81
C PHE A 193 0.28 7.91 -3.26
N PRO A 194 -1.05 7.64 -3.36
CA PRO A 194 -2.03 8.68 -3.67
C PRO A 194 -2.27 9.58 -2.45
N ILE A 195 -2.28 10.89 -2.65
CA ILE A 195 -2.66 11.85 -1.62
C ILE A 195 -4.12 12.28 -1.72
N GLY A 196 -4.78 12.03 -2.85
CA GLY A 196 -6.23 12.23 -2.98
C GLY A 196 -6.71 12.41 -4.42
N PRO A 197 -8.01 12.64 -4.61
CA PRO A 197 -8.57 12.99 -5.92
C PRO A 197 -8.06 14.34 -6.40
N LEU A 198 -7.86 14.51 -7.70
CA LEU A 198 -7.42 15.75 -8.33
C LEU A 198 -8.43 16.17 -9.40
N ILE A 199 -8.75 17.46 -9.45
CA ILE A 199 -9.48 18.04 -10.57
C ILE A 199 -8.51 18.26 -11.74
N SER A 200 -8.83 17.69 -12.91
CA SER A 200 -7.92 17.58 -14.06
C SER A 200 -7.40 18.91 -14.63
N PHE A 201 -8.08 20.02 -14.38
CA PHE A 201 -7.64 21.35 -14.83
C PHE A 201 -7.00 22.20 -13.72
N SER A 202 -6.79 21.62 -12.53
CA SER A 202 -6.17 22.30 -11.38
C SER A 202 -4.70 21.88 -11.25
N SER A 203 -3.81 22.85 -11.15
CA SER A 203 -2.40 22.62 -10.83
C SER A 203 -2.22 22.64 -9.31
N PRO A 204 -1.59 21.60 -8.72
CA PRO A 204 -1.25 21.61 -7.30
C PRO A 204 -0.24 22.72 -6.96
N GLU A 205 -0.49 23.48 -5.89
CA GLU A 205 0.52 24.35 -5.28
C GLU A 205 1.43 23.50 -4.40
N HIS A 206 2.73 23.78 -4.43
CA HIS A 206 3.73 23.00 -3.68
C HIS A 206 4.86 23.90 -3.18
N GLN A 207 5.39 23.59 -2.01
CA GLN A 207 6.53 24.27 -1.41
C GLN A 207 7.30 23.29 -0.52
N ILE A 208 8.61 23.54 -0.35
CA ILE A 208 9.48 22.78 0.55
C ILE A 208 9.82 23.67 1.74
N ASP A 209 9.67 23.13 2.96
CA ASP A 209 10.03 23.84 4.19
C ASP A 209 11.51 23.64 4.56
N LYS A 210 11.96 24.32 5.63
CA LYS A 210 13.34 24.24 6.14
C LYS A 210 13.73 22.86 6.66
N SER A 211 12.74 22.00 6.97
CA SER A 211 12.93 20.62 7.41
C SER A 211 12.84 19.62 6.24
N SER A 212 12.86 20.15 5.00
CA SER A 212 12.77 19.38 3.76
C SER A 212 11.43 18.64 3.60
N ASN A 213 10.37 19.04 4.31
CA ASN A 213 9.04 18.50 4.08
C ASN A 213 8.39 19.16 2.85
N LEU A 214 7.69 18.36 2.07
CA LEU A 214 6.88 18.79 0.94
C LEU A 214 5.47 19.16 1.42
N HIS A 215 5.08 20.40 1.20
CA HIS A 215 3.74 20.93 1.42
C HIS A 215 3.00 20.98 0.09
N VAL A 216 1.81 20.40 0.01
CA VAL A 216 1.00 20.35 -1.22
C VAL A 216 -0.41 20.80 -0.91
N LEU A 217 -0.91 21.80 -1.65
CA LEU A 217 -2.30 22.22 -1.64
C LEU A 217 -2.90 21.99 -3.03
N TYR A 218 -3.97 21.23 -3.13
CA TYR A 218 -4.58 20.85 -4.39
C TYR A 218 -6.09 20.78 -4.31
N GLN A 219 -6.74 21.04 -5.43
CA GLN A 219 -8.19 21.07 -5.53
C GLN A 219 -8.75 19.66 -5.75
N THR A 220 -9.68 19.25 -4.90
CA THR A 220 -10.32 17.93 -4.90
C THR A 220 -11.78 17.96 -5.36
N GLY A 221 -12.39 19.13 -5.40
CA GLY A 221 -13.77 19.37 -5.81
C GLY A 221 -14.01 20.82 -6.20
N ALA A 222 -15.23 21.19 -6.59
CA ALA A 222 -15.55 22.54 -7.06
C ALA A 222 -15.13 23.64 -6.07
N LYS A 223 -15.31 23.40 -4.76
CA LYS A 223 -14.93 24.31 -3.69
C LYS A 223 -14.01 23.68 -2.65
N SER A 224 -13.59 22.42 -2.83
CA SER A 224 -12.83 21.66 -1.84
C SER A 224 -11.37 21.56 -2.23
N PHE A 225 -10.50 21.71 -1.24
CA PHE A 225 -9.05 21.63 -1.36
C PHE A 225 -8.50 20.73 -0.25
N ASN A 226 -7.47 19.95 -0.57
CA ASN A 226 -6.70 19.21 0.43
C ASN A 226 -5.31 19.79 0.54
N TYR A 227 -4.87 19.93 1.79
CA TYR A 227 -3.51 20.28 2.16
C TYR A 227 -2.83 19.06 2.77
N SER A 228 -1.64 18.73 2.27
CA SER A 228 -0.86 17.59 2.72
C SER A 228 0.58 17.99 2.97
N VAL A 229 1.19 17.43 4.03
CA VAL A 229 2.62 17.59 4.34
C VAL A 229 3.27 16.21 4.34
N ILE A 230 4.33 16.06 3.57
CA ILE A 230 5.05 14.79 3.39
C ILE A 230 6.52 14.98 3.75
N ASN A 231 7.06 14.10 4.60
CA ASN A 231 8.47 14.14 4.98
C ASN A 231 9.40 13.47 3.93
N PRO A 232 10.74 13.64 4.04
CA PRO A 232 11.71 13.04 3.12
C PRO A 232 11.70 11.52 3.01
N ASP A 233 11.09 10.81 3.97
CA ASP A 233 10.93 9.35 3.93
C ASP A 233 9.60 8.93 3.26
N GLY A 234 8.82 9.90 2.76
CA GLY A 234 7.53 9.66 2.14
C GLY A 234 6.39 9.40 3.13
N LYS A 235 6.55 9.76 4.41
CA LYS A 235 5.48 9.68 5.39
C LYS A 235 4.58 10.90 5.30
N LEU A 236 3.28 10.68 5.18
CA LEU A 236 2.27 11.74 5.28
C LEU A 236 2.16 12.17 6.74
N LEU A 237 2.52 13.43 7.03
CA LEU A 237 2.50 14.02 8.37
C LEU A 237 1.18 14.73 8.65
N VAL A 238 0.67 15.47 7.66
CA VAL A 238 -0.55 16.26 7.79
C VAL A 238 -1.43 15.99 6.57
N ARG A 239 -2.73 15.86 6.82
CA ARG A 239 -3.79 15.93 5.82
C ARG A 239 -4.92 16.77 6.38
N GLN A 240 -5.30 17.81 5.68
CA GLN A 240 -6.35 18.73 6.10
C GLN A 240 -7.19 19.15 4.91
N THR A 241 -8.49 19.36 5.17
CA THR A 241 -9.44 19.80 4.15
C THR A 241 -9.75 21.29 4.35
N TYR A 242 -9.80 22.02 3.25
CA TYR A 242 -10.18 23.44 3.19
C TYR A 242 -11.29 23.64 2.16
N GLU A 243 -12.10 24.66 2.37
CA GLU A 243 -13.15 25.07 1.42
C GLU A 243 -12.90 26.49 0.92
N TYR A 244 -13.21 26.69 -0.35
CA TYR A 244 -13.34 28.03 -0.91
C TYR A 244 -14.53 28.74 -0.21
N THR A 245 -14.25 29.85 0.43
CA THR A 245 -15.26 30.74 1.03
C THR A 245 -15.28 32.06 0.26
N ASP A 246 -15.02 33.19 0.91
CA ASP A 246 -14.82 34.47 0.24
C ASP A 246 -13.50 34.51 -0.55
N THR A 247 -12.52 33.75 -0.10
CA THR A 247 -11.20 33.67 -0.71
C THR A 247 -10.82 32.22 -0.99
N ARG A 248 -9.96 32.01 -2.02
CA ARG A 248 -9.40 30.70 -2.34
C ARG A 248 -8.31 30.31 -1.33
N PRO A 249 -8.27 29.04 -0.86
CA PRO A 249 -7.11 28.53 -0.16
C PRO A 249 -5.86 28.60 -1.05
N ILE A 250 -4.74 29.14 -0.52
CA ILE A 250 -3.44 29.23 -1.18
C ILE A 250 -2.32 28.95 -0.17
N LEU A 251 -1.18 28.40 -0.63
CA LEU A 251 0.01 28.27 0.21
C LEU A 251 0.66 29.64 0.45
N ARG A 252 1.00 29.92 1.71
CA ARG A 252 1.70 31.14 2.14
C ARG A 252 2.89 30.78 3.03
N VAL A 253 3.86 31.68 3.07
CA VAL A 253 5.02 31.61 3.97
C VAL A 253 4.95 32.78 4.91
N ASP A 254 5.09 32.54 6.21
CA ASP A 254 5.17 33.62 7.21
C ASP A 254 6.60 34.20 7.32
N LYS A 255 6.77 35.16 8.18
CA LYS A 255 8.07 35.84 8.38
C LYS A 255 9.14 34.92 8.95
N GLU A 256 8.74 33.87 9.64
CA GLU A 256 9.60 32.84 10.23
C GLU A 256 9.94 31.73 9.21
N GLY A 257 9.30 31.78 8.02
CA GLY A 257 9.49 30.80 6.95
C GLY A 257 8.67 29.51 7.14
N ARG A 258 7.60 29.55 7.94
CA ARG A 258 6.65 28.45 8.10
C ARG A 258 5.62 28.52 6.97
N ILE A 259 5.33 27.36 6.37
CA ILE A 259 4.36 27.22 5.29
C ILE A 259 2.99 26.92 5.90
N TYR A 260 1.96 27.64 5.48
CA TYR A 260 0.60 27.48 5.94
C TYR A 260 -0.42 27.75 4.81
N VAL A 261 -1.67 27.34 5.02
CA VAL A 261 -2.76 27.65 4.10
C VAL A 261 -3.41 28.96 4.54
N GLY A 262 -3.35 29.97 3.66
CA GLY A 262 -4.03 31.24 3.83
C GLY A 262 -5.28 31.32 2.96
N GLY A 263 -6.31 32.00 3.43
CA GLY A 263 -7.61 32.07 2.76
C GLY A 263 -8.43 30.78 2.88
N GLY A 264 -9.65 30.83 2.38
CA GLY A 264 -10.62 29.76 2.55
C GLY A 264 -11.01 29.49 4.00
N GLY A 265 -11.80 28.48 4.22
CA GLY A 265 -12.21 27.96 5.54
C GLY A 265 -11.69 26.56 5.79
N ARG A 266 -11.18 26.29 7.00
CA ARG A 266 -10.81 24.94 7.44
C ARG A 266 -12.08 24.11 7.63
N ARG A 267 -12.10 22.92 7.02
CA ARG A 267 -13.17 21.93 7.22
C ARG A 267 -12.58 20.67 7.84
N VAL A 268 -13.06 20.27 9.00
CA VAL A 268 -12.68 19.03 9.63
C VAL A 268 -13.33 17.86 8.88
N SER A 269 -12.54 16.88 8.52
CA SER A 269 -12.93 15.67 7.79
C SER A 269 -12.45 14.43 8.56
N SER A 270 -13.13 13.29 8.39
CA SER A 270 -12.71 12.00 8.94
C SER A 270 -11.33 11.55 8.43
N ASP A 271 -10.92 12.05 7.26
CA ASP A 271 -9.64 11.71 6.63
C ASP A 271 -8.49 12.61 7.10
N ASP A 272 -8.76 13.58 7.99
CA ASP A 272 -7.75 14.47 8.51
C ASP A 272 -6.75 13.71 9.39
N LEU A 273 -5.48 13.96 9.15
CA LEU A 273 -4.43 13.54 10.07
C LEU A 273 -4.23 14.64 11.10
N PRO A 274 -4.22 14.31 12.41
CA PRO A 274 -4.01 15.28 13.46
C PRO A 274 -2.67 15.98 13.26
N VAL A 275 -2.67 17.31 13.44
CA VAL A 275 -1.43 18.07 13.59
C VAL A 275 -0.74 17.52 14.84
N PRO A 276 0.57 17.20 14.82
CA PRO A 276 1.28 16.91 16.05
C PRO A 276 1.03 18.08 17.02
N LEU A 277 0.48 17.80 18.20
CA LEU A 277 0.36 18.81 19.24
C LEU A 277 1.78 19.28 19.55
N ASP A 278 2.07 20.56 19.30
CA ASP A 278 3.29 21.19 19.79
C ASP A 278 3.30 21.06 21.31
N THR A 279 4.11 20.16 21.84
CA THR A 279 4.32 19.96 23.28
C THR A 279 5.10 21.12 23.93
N SER A 280 5.33 22.23 23.22
CA SER A 280 6.13 23.36 23.69
C SER A 280 5.36 24.45 24.43
N ASN A 281 4.03 24.35 24.64
CA ASN A 281 3.23 25.41 25.31
C ASN A 281 2.45 24.94 26.55
N ASN A 282 3.04 24.06 27.36
CA ASN A 282 2.49 23.74 28.68
C ASN A 282 3.38 24.29 29.82
N ASP A 283 3.80 25.55 29.73
CA ASP A 283 4.30 26.29 30.91
C ASP A 283 3.78 27.73 30.83
N ALA A 284 2.65 27.98 31.43
CA ALA A 284 2.34 29.22 32.14
C ALA A 284 0.85 29.30 32.53
N SER A 285 0.62 29.10 33.76
CA SER A 285 -0.30 29.81 34.68
C SER A 285 -1.19 28.88 35.50
N SER A 286 -0.61 28.42 36.61
CA SER A 286 -1.39 28.17 37.81
C SER A 286 -1.58 29.53 38.51
N PRO A 287 -2.78 29.97 38.82
CA PRO A 287 -2.95 31.07 39.79
C PRO A 287 -2.70 30.52 41.19
N LYS A 288 -1.76 31.15 41.91
CA LYS A 288 -1.62 30.99 43.37
C LYS A 288 -2.79 31.61 44.11
N PRO A 289 -3.10 31.10 45.29
CA PRO A 289 -4.27 31.43 46.09
C PRO A 289 -4.31 32.85 46.64
#